data_42597c0a9baaf2fd993a0933f23ec6f6
#
_entry.id   42597c0a9baaf2fd993a0933f23ec6f6
#
_cell.length_a   1.000
_cell.length_b   1.000
_cell.length_c   1.000
_cell.angle_alpha   90.00
_cell.angle_beta   90.00
_cell.angle_gamma   90.00
#
_symmetry.space_group_name_H-M   'P 1'
#
loop_
_entity.id
_entity.type
_entity.pdbx_description
1 polymer ?
#
loop_
_entity_poly.entity_id
_entity_poly.type
_entity_poly.pdbx_seq_one_letter_code
_entity_poly.pdbx_strand_id
1 'polypeptide(L)'
;MPGRNLAAMFGTSWSENAAPRRKPQRQLKFLAKGRKHMVLSEENLVGNLADPKGRTVMPLYPSAESRLQELVSKWAPVETDLFLAVRDPTAFLASAYSQAMFGGLHIRPRQFRLKNDWRSVDWAEYVDRLRSVTGLSNIYVWRPEDYDQSQ
;
A
#
# COMPACT_ATOMS: atom_id res chain seq x y z
N MET A 1 20.42 -3.37 0.59
CA MET A 1 20.08 -2.85 1.95
C MET A 1 18.67 -3.32 2.23
N PRO A 2 18.35 -3.91 3.39
CA PRO A 2 16.97 -4.17 3.74
C PRO A 2 16.21 -2.84 3.68
N GLY A 3 15.10 -2.81 2.95
CA GLY A 3 14.33 -1.62 2.68
C GLY A 3 13.93 -0.93 3.99
N ARG A 4 14.32 0.32 4.13
CA ARG A 4 13.81 1.13 5.23
C ARG A 4 12.36 1.39 4.94
N ASN A 5 11.50 0.80 5.71
CA ASN A 5 10.06 1.00 5.70
C ASN A 5 9.74 2.51 5.77
N LEU A 6 8.89 3.02 4.87
CA LEU A 6 8.51 4.44 4.83
C LEU A 6 7.90 4.89 6.16
N ALA A 7 7.13 4.03 6.82
CA ALA A 7 6.58 4.29 8.14
C ALA A 7 7.65 4.73 9.15
N ALA A 8 8.75 3.96 9.24
CA ALA A 8 9.87 4.27 10.12
C ALA A 8 10.64 5.52 9.68
N MET A 9 10.77 5.72 8.38
CA MET A 9 11.49 6.89 7.84
C MET A 9 10.80 8.20 8.17
N PHE A 10 9.47 8.21 8.21
CA PHE A 10 8.67 9.40 8.48
C PHE A 10 8.04 9.42 9.87
N GLY A 11 8.26 8.39 10.69
CA GLY A 11 7.80 8.32 12.07
C GLY A 11 6.28 8.34 12.18
N THR A 12 5.65 7.46 11.44
CA THR A 12 4.20 7.28 11.50
C THR A 12 3.79 6.54 12.77
N SER A 13 2.55 6.75 13.21
CA SER A 13 1.99 6.13 14.43
C SER A 13 1.92 4.59 14.34
N TRP A 14 1.82 4.05 13.13
CA TRP A 14 1.75 2.62 12.84
C TRP A 14 3.12 1.97 12.58
N SER A 15 4.22 2.71 12.78
CA SER A 15 5.57 2.15 12.69
C SER A 15 5.94 1.42 13.98
N GLU A 16 6.40 0.19 13.84
CA GLU A 16 6.96 -0.60 14.96
C GLU A 16 8.43 -0.24 15.27
N ASN A 17 9.02 0.63 14.46
CA ASN A 17 10.44 0.98 14.56
C ASN A 17 10.66 2.28 15.35
N ALA A 18 11.92 2.50 15.73
CA ALA A 18 12.35 3.70 16.45
C ALA A 18 12.00 5.00 15.68
N ALA A 19 11.85 6.08 16.43
CA ALA A 19 11.57 7.41 15.91
C ALA A 19 12.52 7.83 14.78
N PRO A 20 12.04 8.59 13.80
CA PRO A 20 12.83 9.02 12.66
C PRO A 20 13.99 9.93 13.10
N ARG A 21 15.13 9.80 12.43
CA ARG A 21 16.31 10.62 12.73
C ARG A 21 16.16 12.09 12.31
N ARG A 22 15.18 12.40 11.47
CA ARG A 22 14.93 13.74 10.91
C ARG A 22 13.46 14.08 10.94
N LYS A 23 13.14 15.37 11.03
CA LYS A 23 11.77 15.85 10.78
C LYS A 23 11.32 15.47 9.36
N PRO A 24 10.04 15.14 9.10
CA PRO A 24 9.56 14.64 7.81
C PRO A 24 10.00 15.47 6.60
N GLN A 25 9.86 16.79 6.65
CA GLN A 25 10.24 17.69 5.54
C GLN A 25 11.77 17.69 5.29
N ARG A 26 12.58 17.59 6.34
CA ARG A 26 14.03 17.44 6.19
C ARG A 26 14.41 16.08 5.63
N GLN A 27 13.64 15.05 5.97
CA GLN A 27 13.80 13.71 5.42
C GLN A 27 13.49 13.70 3.92
N LEU A 28 12.38 14.32 3.48
CA LEU A 28 12.05 14.47 2.06
C LEU A 28 13.16 15.20 1.30
N LYS A 29 13.61 16.36 1.78
CA LYS A 29 14.71 17.11 1.15
C LYS A 29 15.98 16.27 1.02
N PHE A 30 16.30 15.51 2.05
CA PHE A 30 17.47 14.61 2.05
C PHE A 30 17.33 13.50 0.99
N LEU A 31 16.14 12.90 0.87
CA LEU A 31 15.88 11.84 -0.11
C LEU A 31 15.85 12.38 -1.54
N ALA A 32 15.23 13.52 -1.75
CA ALA A 32 15.09 14.14 -3.06
C ALA A 32 16.44 14.59 -3.65
N LYS A 33 17.47 14.82 -2.81
CA LYS A 33 18.82 15.26 -3.27
C LYS A 33 18.77 16.42 -4.29
N GLY A 34 17.89 17.39 -4.06
CA GLY A 34 17.69 18.52 -4.96
C GLY A 34 16.86 18.25 -6.22
N ARG A 35 16.31 17.05 -6.39
CA ARG A 35 15.39 16.73 -7.49
C ARG A 35 14.01 17.35 -7.23
N LYS A 36 13.33 17.74 -8.32
CA LYS A 36 11.97 18.31 -8.25
C LYS A 36 10.92 17.25 -7.97
N HIS A 37 11.14 16.02 -8.45
CA HIS A 37 10.22 14.89 -8.32
C HIS A 37 10.93 13.74 -7.63
N MET A 38 10.17 13.00 -6.84
CA MET A 38 10.61 11.82 -6.13
C MET A 38 9.50 10.77 -6.15
N VAL A 39 9.85 9.53 -6.45
CA VAL A 39 8.95 8.38 -6.33
C VAL A 39 9.29 7.62 -5.05
N LEU A 40 8.29 7.36 -4.24
CA LEU A 40 8.36 6.49 -3.07
C LEU A 40 7.53 5.25 -3.36
N SER A 41 8.13 4.08 -3.23
CA SER A 41 7.44 2.81 -3.47
C SER A 41 7.62 1.91 -2.26
N GLU A 42 6.52 1.42 -1.72
CA GLU A 42 6.51 0.44 -0.64
C GLU A 42 5.27 -0.44 -0.71
N GLU A 43 5.46 -1.75 -0.71
CA GLU A 43 4.40 -2.74 -0.82
C GLU A 43 3.40 -2.68 0.34
N ASN A 44 3.90 -2.45 1.56
CA ASN A 44 3.07 -2.46 2.78
C ASN A 44 2.60 -1.07 3.23
N LEU A 45 2.67 -0.08 2.35
CA LEU A 45 2.29 1.30 2.67
C LEU A 45 0.87 1.41 3.21
N VAL A 46 -0.06 0.73 2.57
CA VAL A 46 -1.49 0.76 2.88
C VAL A 46 -1.92 -0.28 3.91
N GLY A 47 -1.04 -1.17 4.31
CA GLY A 47 -1.31 -2.20 5.32
C GLY A 47 -1.15 -3.63 4.80
N ASN A 48 -1.51 -4.58 5.66
CA ASN A 48 -1.46 -6.00 5.34
C ASN A 48 -2.77 -6.43 4.68
N LEU A 49 -2.65 -7.30 3.68
CA LEU A 49 -3.77 -7.84 2.94
C LEU A 49 -4.58 -8.86 3.73
N ALA A 50 -3.92 -9.68 4.52
CA ALA A 50 -4.55 -10.79 5.23
C ALA A 50 -4.31 -10.72 6.74
N ASP A 51 -5.27 -11.26 7.49
CA ASP A 51 -5.13 -11.50 8.92
C ASP A 51 -4.14 -12.67 9.19
N PRO A 52 -3.70 -12.85 10.44
CA PRO A 52 -2.81 -13.98 10.79
C PRO A 52 -3.39 -15.37 10.52
N LYS A 53 -4.69 -15.49 10.23
CA LYS A 53 -5.38 -16.74 9.88
C LYS A 53 -5.52 -16.94 8.37
N GLY A 54 -4.95 -16.04 7.56
CA GLY A 54 -4.98 -16.09 6.10
C GLY A 54 -6.33 -15.73 5.49
N ARG A 55 -7.15 -14.93 6.18
CA ARG A 55 -8.36 -14.35 5.59
C ARG A 55 -8.00 -12.95 5.09
N THR A 56 -8.40 -12.66 3.87
CA THR A 56 -8.34 -11.29 3.35
C THR A 56 -9.22 -10.39 4.22
N VAL A 57 -8.66 -9.30 4.70
CA VAL A 57 -9.39 -8.36 5.55
C VAL A 57 -10.25 -7.47 4.66
N MET A 58 -11.56 -7.44 4.94
CA MET A 58 -12.50 -6.61 4.21
C MET A 58 -13.05 -5.50 5.11
N PRO A 59 -13.28 -4.30 4.58
CA PRO A 59 -12.93 -3.86 3.22
C PRO A 59 -11.42 -3.95 2.97
N LEU A 60 -10.99 -3.98 1.71
CA LEU A 60 -9.57 -4.08 1.35
C LEU A 60 -8.75 -3.00 2.05
N TYR A 61 -7.68 -3.41 2.72
CA TYR A 61 -6.76 -2.49 3.42
C TYR A 61 -7.48 -1.46 4.31
N PRO A 62 -8.18 -1.89 5.37
CA PRO A 62 -9.08 -1.04 6.16
C PRO A 62 -8.38 0.16 6.82
N SER A 63 -7.07 0.15 6.90
CA SER A 63 -6.27 1.26 7.46
C SER A 63 -5.60 2.12 6.37
N ALA A 64 -5.91 1.91 5.10
CA ALA A 64 -5.21 2.59 4.00
C ALA A 64 -5.37 4.12 4.08
N GLU A 65 -6.60 4.59 4.28
CA GLU A 65 -6.90 6.01 4.34
C GLU A 65 -6.18 6.70 5.49
N SER A 66 -6.26 6.11 6.69
CA SER A 66 -5.62 6.70 7.88
C SER A 66 -4.09 6.72 7.76
N ARG A 67 -3.48 5.67 7.18
CA ARG A 67 -2.05 5.60 6.94
C ARG A 67 -1.59 6.63 5.90
N LEU A 68 -2.30 6.73 4.78
CA LEU A 68 -2.00 7.72 3.75
C LEU A 68 -2.22 9.14 4.25
N GLN A 69 -3.32 9.39 4.97
CA GLN A 69 -3.60 10.70 5.56
C GLN A 69 -2.47 11.14 6.49
N GLU A 70 -1.96 10.25 7.33
CA GLU A 70 -0.84 10.57 8.21
C GLU A 70 0.43 10.90 7.42
N LEU A 71 0.77 10.11 6.40
CA LEU A 71 1.95 10.37 5.57
C LEU A 71 1.87 11.68 4.82
N VAL A 72 0.76 11.91 4.11
CA VAL A 72 0.55 13.15 3.33
C VAL A 72 0.60 14.36 4.24
N SER A 73 -0.01 14.29 5.43
CA SER A 73 0.08 15.38 6.42
C SER A 73 1.52 15.66 6.87
N LYS A 74 2.35 14.62 7.02
CA LYS A 74 3.77 14.77 7.38
C LYS A 74 4.61 15.36 6.23
N TRP A 75 4.18 15.17 4.98
CA TRP A 75 4.86 15.68 3.80
C TRP A 75 4.45 17.09 3.42
N ALA A 76 3.31 17.58 3.92
CA ALA A 76 2.81 18.90 3.63
C ALA A 76 3.90 19.99 3.81
N PRO A 77 3.98 21.00 2.90
CA PRO A 77 3.06 21.29 1.80
C PRO A 77 3.47 20.66 0.44
N VAL A 78 4.14 19.50 0.44
CA VAL A 78 4.58 18.85 -0.80
C VAL A 78 3.37 18.24 -1.49
N GLU A 79 3.20 18.59 -2.76
CA GLU A 79 2.19 18.04 -3.64
C GLU A 79 2.42 16.53 -3.82
N THR A 80 1.39 15.71 -3.62
CA THR A 80 1.52 14.26 -3.55
C THR A 80 0.51 13.59 -4.46
N ASP A 81 0.99 12.82 -5.42
CA ASP A 81 0.20 11.94 -6.27
C ASP A 81 0.30 10.50 -5.79
N LEU A 82 -0.80 9.78 -5.87
CA LEU A 82 -0.86 8.35 -5.58
C LEU A 82 -0.94 7.55 -6.88
N PHE A 83 -0.05 6.58 -7.04
CA PHE A 83 -0.07 5.60 -8.12
C PHE A 83 -0.46 4.24 -7.58
N LEU A 84 -1.56 3.67 -8.06
CA LEU A 84 -2.13 2.42 -7.60
C LEU A 84 -2.21 1.41 -8.74
N ALA A 85 -1.50 0.30 -8.60
CA ALA A 85 -1.66 -0.84 -9.47
C ALA A 85 -2.77 -1.76 -8.93
N VAL A 86 -3.80 -2.01 -9.73
CA VAL A 86 -4.86 -2.98 -9.45
C VAL A 86 -4.73 -4.15 -10.43
N ARG A 87 -5.23 -5.32 -10.05
CA ARG A 87 -5.19 -6.50 -10.92
C ARG A 87 -6.49 -7.27 -10.81
N ASP A 88 -6.67 -8.24 -11.70
CA ASP A 88 -7.78 -9.16 -11.61
C ASP A 88 -7.94 -9.73 -10.18
N PRO A 89 -9.17 -9.75 -9.62
CA PRO A 89 -9.39 -10.22 -8.25
C PRO A 89 -8.90 -11.65 -7.99
N THR A 90 -8.99 -12.54 -8.98
CA THR A 90 -8.52 -13.92 -8.84
C THR A 90 -7.00 -13.97 -8.78
N ALA A 91 -6.33 -13.25 -9.67
CA ALA A 91 -4.87 -13.13 -9.68
C ALA A 91 -4.35 -12.44 -8.41
N PHE A 92 -5.08 -11.45 -7.90
CA PHE A 92 -4.77 -10.79 -6.65
C PHE A 92 -4.82 -11.76 -5.46
N LEU A 93 -5.89 -12.57 -5.32
CA LEU A 93 -6.00 -13.57 -4.25
C LEU A 93 -4.97 -14.70 -4.40
N ALA A 94 -4.61 -15.08 -5.62
CA ALA A 94 -3.53 -16.05 -5.84
C ALA A 94 -2.18 -15.53 -5.34
N SER A 95 -1.88 -14.25 -5.60
CA SER A 95 -0.70 -13.57 -5.07
C SER A 95 -0.73 -13.49 -3.54
N ALA A 96 -1.89 -13.12 -2.97
CA ALA A 96 -2.10 -13.07 -1.52
C ALA A 96 -1.86 -14.43 -0.85
N TYR A 97 -2.32 -15.51 -1.48
CA TYR A 97 -2.05 -16.87 -1.01
C TYR A 97 -0.54 -17.16 -1.00
N SER A 98 0.16 -16.83 -2.08
CA SER A 98 1.61 -17.04 -2.15
C SER A 98 2.34 -16.26 -1.06
N GLN A 99 2.00 -14.99 -0.86
CA GLN A 99 2.59 -14.17 0.21
C GLN A 99 2.30 -14.75 1.61
N ALA A 100 1.08 -15.22 1.85
CA ALA A 100 0.72 -15.85 3.12
C ALA A 100 1.57 -17.11 3.39
N MET A 101 1.81 -17.94 2.37
CA MET A 101 2.69 -19.10 2.46
C MET A 101 4.15 -18.71 2.77
N PHE A 102 4.69 -17.69 2.09
CA PHE A 102 6.02 -17.17 2.37
C PHE A 102 6.12 -16.56 3.77
N GLY A 103 5.04 -15.99 4.28
CA GLY A 103 4.92 -15.49 5.66
C GLY A 103 4.77 -16.58 6.72
N GLY A 104 4.84 -17.87 6.33
CA GLY A 104 4.77 -18.99 7.25
C GLY A 104 3.34 -19.51 7.54
N LEU A 105 2.34 -19.02 6.84
CA LEU A 105 0.98 -19.56 6.97
C LEU A 105 0.81 -20.82 6.14
N HIS A 106 0.80 -21.97 6.81
CA HIS A 106 0.59 -23.28 6.17
C HIS A 106 -0.90 -23.60 6.04
N ILE A 107 -1.53 -23.14 4.97
CA ILE A 107 -2.93 -23.40 4.65
C ILE A 107 -3.05 -24.05 3.26
N ARG A 108 -3.91 -25.07 3.13
CA ARG A 108 -4.16 -25.71 1.83
C ARG A 108 -4.89 -24.76 0.87
N PRO A 109 -4.62 -24.81 -0.46
CA PRO A 109 -5.26 -23.91 -1.44
C PRO A 109 -6.80 -23.92 -1.37
N ARG A 110 -7.39 -25.11 -1.19
CA ARG A 110 -8.84 -25.24 -1.03
C ARG A 110 -9.37 -24.52 0.20
N GLN A 111 -8.65 -24.61 1.32
CA GLN A 111 -9.05 -23.92 2.56
C GLN A 111 -8.90 -22.41 2.44
N PHE A 112 -7.85 -21.94 1.76
CA PHE A 112 -7.67 -20.52 1.48
C PHE A 112 -8.83 -19.98 0.62
N ARG A 113 -9.20 -20.69 -0.46
CA ARG A 113 -10.32 -20.28 -1.33
C ARG A 113 -11.67 -20.26 -0.60
N LEU A 114 -11.90 -21.17 0.34
CA LEU A 114 -13.14 -21.17 1.14
C LEU A 114 -13.23 -19.99 2.11
N LYS A 115 -12.08 -19.41 2.48
CA LYS A 115 -12.01 -18.25 3.39
C LYS A 115 -12.00 -16.91 2.65
N ASN A 116 -11.74 -16.93 1.35
CA ASN A 116 -11.50 -15.71 0.56
C ASN A 116 -12.32 -15.77 -0.73
N ASP A 117 -13.39 -14.99 -0.81
CA ASP A 117 -14.20 -14.88 -2.02
C ASP A 117 -13.62 -13.74 -2.90
N TRP A 118 -13.24 -14.04 -4.13
CA TRP A 118 -12.74 -13.07 -5.09
C TRP A 118 -13.77 -11.98 -5.41
N ARG A 119 -15.08 -12.29 -5.28
CA ARG A 119 -16.16 -11.31 -5.48
C ARG A 119 -16.18 -10.20 -4.44
N SER A 120 -15.55 -10.41 -3.29
CA SER A 120 -15.42 -9.40 -2.26
C SER A 120 -14.29 -8.40 -2.52
N VAL A 121 -13.46 -8.63 -3.54
CA VAL A 121 -12.40 -7.70 -3.95
C VAL A 121 -13.00 -6.59 -4.81
N ASP A 122 -13.31 -5.46 -4.19
CA ASP A 122 -13.88 -4.29 -4.85
C ASP A 122 -12.84 -3.17 -4.92
N TRP A 123 -12.21 -3.05 -6.10
CA TRP A 123 -11.22 -2.00 -6.35
C TRP A 123 -11.85 -0.62 -6.50
N ALA A 124 -13.11 -0.53 -6.95
CA ALA A 124 -13.79 0.74 -7.08
C ALA A 124 -14.08 1.35 -5.71
N GLU A 125 -14.64 0.56 -4.79
CA GLU A 125 -14.83 0.94 -3.39
C GLU A 125 -13.50 1.37 -2.75
N TYR A 126 -12.44 0.61 -2.96
CA TYR A 126 -11.12 0.93 -2.42
C TYR A 126 -10.58 2.27 -2.93
N VAL A 127 -10.67 2.53 -4.23
CA VAL A 127 -10.25 3.81 -4.82
C VAL A 127 -11.11 4.97 -4.30
N ASP A 128 -12.41 4.78 -4.17
CA ASP A 128 -13.33 5.81 -3.64
C ASP A 128 -12.98 6.18 -2.19
N ARG A 129 -12.63 5.21 -1.37
CA ARG A 129 -12.12 5.48 -0.02
C ARG A 129 -10.82 6.31 -0.05
N LEU A 130 -9.87 5.97 -0.92
CA LEU A 130 -8.62 6.70 -1.03
C LEU A 130 -8.81 8.16 -1.48
N ARG A 131 -9.87 8.47 -2.25
CA ARG A 131 -10.22 9.85 -2.62
C ARG A 131 -10.58 10.73 -1.43
N SER A 132 -10.94 10.14 -0.29
CA SER A 132 -11.22 10.90 0.94
C SER A 132 -9.95 11.43 1.63
N VAL A 133 -8.76 10.96 1.23
CA VAL A 133 -7.48 11.37 1.84
C VAL A 133 -7.15 12.81 1.43
N THR A 134 -7.20 13.71 2.40
CA THR A 134 -6.91 15.14 2.17
C THR A 134 -5.42 15.36 1.90
N GLY A 135 -5.14 16.13 0.84
CA GLY A 135 -3.77 16.50 0.46
C GLY A 135 -3.15 15.59 -0.60
N LEU A 136 -3.88 14.59 -1.10
CA LEU A 136 -3.57 13.96 -2.37
C LEU A 136 -4.02 14.87 -3.51
N SER A 137 -3.14 15.11 -4.49
CA SER A 137 -3.46 15.90 -5.68
C SER A 137 -4.18 15.07 -6.72
N ASN A 138 -3.65 13.87 -6.99
CA ASN A 138 -4.23 12.95 -7.97
C ASN A 138 -4.09 11.51 -7.50
N ILE A 139 -5.00 10.64 -7.99
CA ILE A 139 -4.90 9.20 -7.87
C ILE A 139 -4.91 8.60 -9.28
N TYR A 140 -3.82 7.97 -9.64
CA TYR A 140 -3.65 7.27 -10.90
C TYR A 140 -3.81 5.77 -10.66
N VAL A 141 -4.79 5.17 -11.33
CA VAL A 141 -5.06 3.73 -11.24
C VAL A 141 -4.75 3.08 -12.57
N TRP A 142 -4.02 1.98 -12.54
CA TRP A 142 -3.63 1.24 -13.74
C TRP A 142 -3.60 -0.27 -13.48
N ARG A 143 -3.68 -1.05 -14.54
CA ARG A 143 -3.54 -2.51 -14.48
C ARG A 143 -2.23 -2.91 -15.13
N PRO A 144 -1.43 -3.80 -14.51
CA PRO A 144 -0.21 -4.33 -15.13
C PRO A 144 -0.45 -4.95 -16.51
N GLU A 145 -1.63 -5.54 -16.70
CA GLU A 145 -2.03 -6.18 -17.95
C GLU A 145 -2.19 -5.17 -19.11
N ASP A 146 -2.45 -3.90 -18.81
CA ASP A 146 -2.58 -2.85 -19.83
C ASP A 146 -1.20 -2.40 -20.36
N TYR A 147 -0.12 -2.70 -19.63
CA TYR A 147 1.24 -2.30 -20.01
C TYR A 147 1.78 -3.07 -21.21
N ASP A 148 1.43 -4.35 -21.34
CA ASP A 148 1.89 -5.20 -22.44
C ASP A 148 1.20 -4.87 -23.79
N GLN A 149 0.12 -4.10 -23.78
CA GLN A 149 -0.63 -3.71 -24.99
C GLN A 149 -0.13 -2.41 -25.64
N SER A 150 0.86 -1.75 -25.01
CA SER A 150 1.38 -0.45 -25.48
C SER A 150 2.77 -0.52 -26.14
N GLN A 151 3.22 -1.72 -26.52
CA GLN A 151 4.49 -1.93 -27.25
C GLN A 151 4.26 -2.18 -28.74
#